data_38beaae2dfbc60c5e3d6580666c46144
#
_entry.id   38beaae2dfbc60c5e3d6580666c46144
#
_cell.length_a   1.000
_cell.length_b   1.000
_cell.length_c   1.000
_cell.angle_alpha   90.00
_cell.angle_beta   90.00
_cell.angle_gamma   90.00
#
_symmetry.space_group_name_H-M   'P 1'
#
loop_
_entity.id
_entity.type
_entity.pdbx_description
1 polymer ?
#
loop_
_entity_poly.entity_id
_entity_poly.type
_entity_poly.pdbx_seq_one_letter_code
_entity_poly.pdbx_strand_id
1 'polypeptide(L)'
;MTIVAPVDGDPIDPQWAQDITTLINSLDSASQAESGVWTAYTPTWTNGGSIGNGTLTGRYKQVGKTVRLKIYLLAGSTTTFGAGVWSWSLPVTALVTARDCGSVYMLDAGTANRSGSCLLNTTTSLFAISSADDDVSPTVPQTWAVNDAFVASITYEAA
;
A
#
# COMPACT_ATOMS: atom_id res chain seq x y z
N MET A 1 -22.32 -27.42 1.83
CA MET A 1 -22.86 -28.28 0.74
C MET A 1 -21.98 -29.51 0.66
N THR A 2 -22.56 -30.71 0.72
CA THR A 2 -21.77 -31.95 0.61
C THR A 2 -22.00 -32.51 -0.80
N ILE A 3 -20.92 -32.60 -1.58
CA ILE A 3 -20.98 -33.20 -2.92
C ILE A 3 -20.76 -34.71 -2.74
N VAL A 4 -21.75 -35.50 -3.11
CA VAL A 4 -21.65 -36.98 -3.10
C VAL A 4 -21.17 -37.40 -4.50
N ALA A 5 -20.04 -38.11 -4.54
CA ALA A 5 -19.54 -38.65 -5.81
C ALA A 5 -20.49 -39.70 -6.37
N PRO A 6 -20.68 -39.78 -7.71
CA PRO A 6 -21.45 -40.88 -8.33
C PRO A 6 -20.81 -42.24 -8.00
N VAL A 7 -21.67 -43.26 -7.82
CA VAL A 7 -21.21 -44.63 -7.66
C VAL A 7 -20.76 -45.18 -9.03
N ASP A 8 -19.74 -46.04 -9.03
CA ASP A 8 -19.19 -46.61 -10.25
C ASP A 8 -20.28 -47.35 -11.07
N GLY A 9 -20.46 -46.93 -12.34
CA GLY A 9 -21.46 -47.42 -13.26
C GLY A 9 -22.78 -46.66 -13.31
N ASP A 10 -23.01 -45.68 -12.45
CA ASP A 10 -24.18 -44.81 -12.54
C ASP A 10 -23.96 -43.69 -13.62
N PRO A 11 -25.02 -43.30 -14.36
CA PRO A 11 -24.90 -42.15 -15.23
C PRO A 11 -24.61 -40.90 -14.39
N ILE A 12 -23.70 -40.03 -14.84
CA ILE A 12 -23.40 -38.76 -14.17
C ILE A 12 -24.67 -37.94 -14.11
N ASP A 13 -25.20 -37.70 -12.90
CA ASP A 13 -26.35 -36.83 -12.65
C ASP A 13 -25.99 -35.41 -13.14
N PRO A 14 -26.82 -34.78 -14.00
CA PRO A 14 -26.65 -33.40 -14.40
C PRO A 14 -26.51 -32.44 -13.20
N GLN A 15 -27.17 -32.73 -12.08
CA GLN A 15 -27.09 -31.93 -10.85
C GLN A 15 -25.66 -32.01 -10.26
N TRP A 16 -25.03 -33.18 -10.24
CA TRP A 16 -23.65 -33.33 -9.77
C TRP A 16 -22.67 -32.48 -10.60
N ALA A 17 -22.83 -32.46 -11.92
CA ALA A 17 -21.99 -31.63 -12.80
C ALA A 17 -22.19 -30.13 -12.52
N GLN A 18 -23.43 -29.67 -12.25
CA GLN A 18 -23.74 -28.30 -11.88
C GLN A 18 -23.13 -27.94 -10.51
N ASP A 19 -23.22 -28.85 -9.55
CA ASP A 19 -22.66 -28.68 -8.20
C ASP A 19 -21.14 -28.52 -8.24
N ILE A 20 -20.45 -29.33 -9.03
CA ILE A 20 -19.00 -29.22 -9.25
C ILE A 20 -18.66 -27.88 -9.91
N THR A 21 -19.39 -27.47 -10.95
CA THR A 21 -19.17 -26.18 -11.64
C THR A 21 -19.37 -25.02 -10.66
N THR A 22 -20.41 -25.07 -9.84
CA THR A 22 -20.69 -24.04 -8.82
C THR A 22 -19.56 -23.97 -7.80
N LEU A 23 -19.05 -25.12 -7.35
CA LEU A 23 -17.94 -25.18 -6.40
C LEU A 23 -16.65 -24.61 -7.02
N ILE A 24 -16.31 -25.01 -8.25
CA ILE A 24 -15.15 -24.48 -8.96
C ILE A 24 -15.23 -22.95 -9.09
N ASN A 25 -16.37 -22.42 -9.50
CA ASN A 25 -16.58 -20.99 -9.63
C ASN A 25 -16.49 -20.26 -8.29
N SER A 26 -16.96 -20.86 -7.21
CA SER A 26 -16.85 -20.28 -5.86
C SER A 26 -15.42 -20.25 -5.35
N LEU A 27 -14.63 -21.32 -5.64
CA LEU A 27 -13.21 -21.39 -5.31
C LEU A 27 -12.38 -20.38 -6.11
N ASP A 28 -12.68 -20.24 -7.40
CA ASP A 28 -12.01 -19.25 -8.26
C ASP A 28 -12.32 -17.82 -7.80
N SER A 29 -13.58 -17.52 -7.48
CA SER A 29 -13.99 -16.22 -6.91
C SER A 29 -13.33 -15.94 -5.57
N ALA A 30 -13.22 -16.93 -4.69
CA ALA A 30 -12.52 -16.80 -3.40
C ALA A 30 -11.02 -16.55 -3.62
N SER A 31 -10.38 -17.28 -4.53
CA SER A 31 -8.97 -17.11 -4.88
C SER A 31 -8.69 -15.73 -5.46
N GLN A 32 -9.57 -15.20 -6.33
CA GLN A 32 -9.48 -13.84 -6.85
C GLN A 32 -9.67 -12.78 -5.76
N ALA A 33 -10.61 -12.99 -4.84
CA ALA A 33 -10.79 -12.12 -3.69
C ALA A 33 -9.54 -12.09 -2.80
N GLU A 34 -8.89 -13.24 -2.56
CA GLU A 34 -7.63 -13.33 -1.83
C GLU A 34 -6.45 -12.70 -2.59
N SER A 35 -6.48 -12.64 -3.92
CA SER A 35 -5.42 -11.98 -4.69
C SER A 35 -5.39 -10.46 -4.47
N GLY A 36 -6.50 -9.86 -4.05
CA GLY A 36 -6.69 -8.43 -3.78
C GLY A 36 -6.45 -7.55 -5.02
N VAL A 37 -7.37 -6.67 -5.31
CA VAL A 37 -7.22 -5.69 -6.42
C VAL A 37 -6.49 -4.45 -5.91
N TRP A 38 -5.56 -3.92 -6.71
CA TRP A 38 -4.93 -2.64 -6.41
C TRP A 38 -5.91 -1.48 -6.58
N THR A 39 -6.20 -0.80 -5.48
CA THR A 39 -7.09 0.36 -5.42
C THR A 39 -6.27 1.64 -5.32
N ALA A 40 -6.59 2.63 -6.14
CA ALA A 40 -5.96 3.95 -6.06
C ALA A 40 -6.56 4.75 -4.89
N TYR A 41 -5.73 5.55 -4.23
CA TYR A 41 -6.16 6.56 -3.26
C TYR A 41 -5.19 7.75 -3.30
N THR A 42 -5.59 8.88 -2.76
CA THR A 42 -4.72 10.05 -2.62
C THR A 42 -4.33 10.19 -1.15
N PRO A 43 -3.06 9.98 -0.78
CA PRO A 43 -2.60 10.20 0.58
C PRO A 43 -2.73 11.66 0.98
N THR A 44 -3.13 11.93 2.24
CA THR A 44 -2.91 13.25 2.83
C THR A 44 -1.45 13.33 3.26
N TRP A 45 -0.75 14.36 2.81
CA TRP A 45 0.63 14.64 3.17
C TRP A 45 0.66 15.70 4.27
N THR A 46 0.77 15.26 5.52
CA THR A 46 0.79 16.13 6.70
C THR A 46 2.18 16.74 6.88
N ASN A 47 2.23 18.02 7.21
CA ASN A 47 3.44 18.85 7.32
C ASN A 47 4.24 18.98 6.01
N GLY A 48 3.76 18.40 4.91
CA GLY A 48 4.43 18.41 3.61
C GLY A 48 4.21 19.68 2.77
N GLY A 49 3.28 20.53 3.18
CA GLY A 49 2.95 21.73 2.39
C GLY A 49 1.97 21.45 1.26
N SER A 50 2.25 21.89 0.04
CA SER A 50 1.38 21.71 -1.13
C SER A 50 2.11 20.96 -2.24
N ILE A 51 1.46 19.97 -2.83
CA ILE A 51 2.02 19.26 -3.98
C ILE A 51 2.09 20.12 -5.25
N GLY A 52 1.26 21.17 -5.34
CA GLY A 52 1.24 22.06 -6.51
C GLY A 52 1.01 21.28 -7.81
N ASN A 53 1.90 21.49 -8.80
CA ASN A 53 1.89 20.76 -10.07
C ASN A 53 2.70 19.45 -10.04
N GLY A 54 3.16 19.02 -8.86
CA GLY A 54 3.77 17.72 -8.65
C GLY A 54 2.75 16.58 -8.68
N THR A 55 3.20 15.38 -8.33
CA THR A 55 2.35 14.19 -8.27
C THR A 55 2.41 13.59 -6.87
N LEU A 56 1.25 13.32 -6.27
CA LEU A 56 1.11 12.53 -5.06
C LEU A 56 0.04 11.48 -5.26
N THR A 57 0.43 10.22 -5.29
CA THR A 57 -0.48 9.10 -5.50
C THR A 57 -0.20 7.98 -4.53
N GLY A 58 -1.23 7.23 -4.20
CA GLY A 58 -1.16 6.01 -3.43
C GLY A 58 -1.92 4.89 -4.10
N ARG A 59 -1.47 3.68 -3.88
CA ARG A 59 -2.18 2.45 -4.25
C ARG A 59 -2.06 1.44 -3.13
N TYR A 60 -3.14 0.75 -2.86
CA TYR A 60 -3.14 -0.34 -1.88
C TYR A 60 -3.92 -1.53 -2.39
N LYS A 61 -3.67 -2.67 -1.80
CA LYS A 61 -4.54 -3.84 -1.87
C LYS A 61 -4.65 -4.47 -0.50
N GLN A 62 -5.84 -5.01 -0.21
CA GLN A 62 -6.13 -5.69 1.04
C GLN A 62 -6.56 -7.12 0.76
N VAL A 63 -6.00 -8.04 1.52
CA VAL A 63 -6.38 -9.46 1.54
C VAL A 63 -6.56 -9.86 2.99
N GLY A 64 -7.80 -10.13 3.37
CA GLY A 64 -8.13 -10.32 4.79
C GLY A 64 -7.74 -9.09 5.60
N LYS A 65 -6.91 -9.28 6.62
CA LYS A 65 -6.33 -8.19 7.43
C LYS A 65 -4.99 -7.64 6.90
N THR A 66 -4.42 -8.24 5.87
CA THR A 66 -3.14 -7.77 5.31
C THR A 66 -3.36 -6.68 4.28
N VAL A 67 -2.79 -5.51 4.51
CA VAL A 67 -2.80 -4.37 3.59
C VAL A 67 -1.39 -4.15 3.05
N ARG A 68 -1.25 -4.15 1.73
CA ARG A 68 -0.04 -3.71 1.04
C ARG A 68 -0.26 -2.32 0.48
N LEU A 69 0.61 -1.40 0.83
CA LEU A 69 0.51 0.01 0.49
C LEU A 69 1.75 0.46 -0.30
N LYS A 70 1.52 1.32 -1.31
CA LYS A 70 2.56 2.06 -2.01
C LYS A 70 2.17 3.53 -2.09
N ILE A 71 3.12 4.43 -1.83
CA ILE A 71 2.98 5.88 -1.98
C ILE A 71 4.06 6.37 -2.92
N TYR A 72 3.72 7.27 -3.82
CA TYR A 72 4.64 7.95 -4.73
C TYR A 72 4.38 9.45 -4.70
N LEU A 73 5.46 10.21 -4.47
CA LEU A 73 5.49 11.66 -4.58
C LEU A 73 6.59 12.04 -5.59
N LEU A 74 6.26 12.93 -6.51
CA LEU A 74 7.21 13.60 -7.41
C LEU A 74 7.00 15.10 -7.29
N ALA A 75 8.03 15.82 -6.89
CA ALA A 75 7.97 17.25 -6.73
C ALA A 75 7.93 17.97 -8.08
N GLY A 76 6.97 18.86 -8.25
CA GLY A 76 6.87 19.76 -9.39
C GLY A 76 7.47 21.14 -9.10
N SER A 77 7.41 22.02 -10.08
CA SER A 77 7.99 23.38 -9.97
C SER A 77 7.23 24.30 -9.00
N THR A 78 6.00 23.95 -8.64
CA THR A 78 5.18 24.72 -7.67
C THR A 78 4.93 23.95 -6.38
N THR A 79 5.61 22.81 -6.18
CA THR A 79 5.56 22.05 -4.93
C THR A 79 6.22 22.84 -3.80
N THR A 80 5.56 22.90 -2.65
CA THR A 80 6.13 23.45 -1.41
C THR A 80 6.26 22.32 -0.39
N PHE A 81 7.29 22.38 0.45
CA PHE A 81 7.67 21.24 1.29
C PHE A 81 7.31 21.40 2.78
N GLY A 82 6.56 22.46 3.12
CA GLY A 82 6.02 22.67 4.46
C GLY A 82 7.08 22.79 5.55
N ALA A 83 6.78 22.26 6.75
CA ALA A 83 7.67 22.29 7.90
C ALA A 83 7.43 21.09 8.82
N GLY A 84 8.48 20.61 9.51
CA GLY A 84 8.41 19.50 10.45
C GLY A 84 8.47 18.12 9.79
N VAL A 85 8.29 17.08 10.58
CA VAL A 85 8.32 15.68 10.15
C VAL A 85 7.12 15.38 9.25
N TRP A 86 7.39 14.76 8.12
CA TRP A 86 6.36 14.37 7.18
C TRP A 86 5.65 13.08 7.58
N SER A 87 4.34 13.07 7.38
CA SER A 87 3.56 11.84 7.52
C SER A 87 2.52 11.74 6.41
N TRP A 88 2.08 10.51 6.13
CA TRP A 88 1.10 10.22 5.09
C TRP A 88 -0.05 9.41 5.66
N SER A 89 -1.28 9.75 5.26
CA SER A 89 -2.46 9.00 5.68
C SER A 89 -2.46 7.59 5.12
N LEU A 90 -3.03 6.64 5.89
CA LEU A 90 -3.29 5.27 5.43
C LEU A 90 -4.66 5.19 4.76
N PRO A 91 -4.84 4.29 3.77
CA PRO A 91 -6.15 4.05 3.14
C PRO A 91 -7.08 3.20 4.00
N VAL A 92 -6.53 2.38 4.88
CA VAL A 92 -7.22 1.47 5.80
C VAL A 92 -6.62 1.62 7.18
N THR A 93 -7.47 1.68 8.21
CA THR A 93 -7.03 1.80 9.60
C THR A 93 -6.16 0.61 10.00
N ALA A 94 -4.98 0.89 10.55
CA ALA A 94 -4.01 -0.11 10.96
C ALA A 94 -4.21 -0.57 12.41
N LEU A 95 -3.80 -1.80 12.70
CA LEU A 95 -3.65 -2.31 14.05
C LEU A 95 -2.27 -1.88 14.60
N VAL A 96 -2.22 -0.74 15.31
CA VAL A 96 -0.97 -0.08 15.75
C VAL A 96 -0.09 -0.93 16.66
N THR A 97 -0.66 -1.93 17.33
CA THR A 97 0.12 -2.81 18.22
C THR A 97 1.22 -3.59 17.50
N ALA A 98 1.10 -3.79 16.19
CA ALA A 98 2.06 -4.55 15.38
C ALA A 98 3.32 -3.75 15.01
N ARG A 99 3.29 -2.42 15.00
CA ARG A 99 4.40 -1.54 14.58
C ARG A 99 5.07 -1.98 13.26
N ASP A 100 4.24 -2.20 12.26
CA ASP A 100 4.73 -2.61 10.94
C ASP A 100 5.68 -1.56 10.35
N CYS A 101 6.73 -2.05 9.68
CA CYS A 101 7.69 -1.22 8.99
C CYS A 101 7.80 -1.61 7.51
N GLY A 102 8.25 -0.66 6.72
CA GLY A 102 8.45 -0.82 5.28
C GLY A 102 9.69 -0.09 4.80
N SER A 103 9.87 -0.05 3.50
CA SER A 103 11.01 0.60 2.85
C SER A 103 10.63 1.92 2.22
N VAL A 104 11.60 2.83 2.18
CA VAL A 104 11.50 4.12 1.49
C VAL A 104 12.69 4.28 0.54
N TYR A 105 12.39 4.81 -0.64
CA TYR A 105 13.37 5.31 -1.59
C TYR A 105 13.13 6.81 -1.82
N MET A 106 14.22 7.58 -1.82
CA MET A 106 14.20 9.03 -2.02
C MET A 106 15.24 9.39 -3.07
N LEU A 107 14.78 10.10 -4.10
CA LEU A 107 15.64 10.63 -5.16
C LEU A 107 15.91 12.11 -4.90
N ASP A 108 17.17 12.48 -4.84
CA ASP A 108 17.70 13.84 -4.93
C ASP A 108 18.15 14.02 -6.39
N ALA A 109 17.29 14.62 -7.21
CA ALA A 109 17.42 14.63 -8.66
C ALA A 109 18.74 15.24 -9.12
N GLY A 110 19.54 14.47 -9.84
CA GLY A 110 20.86 14.89 -10.33
C GLY A 110 21.98 14.81 -9.27
N THR A 111 21.69 14.41 -8.03
CA THR A 111 22.65 14.41 -6.93
C THR A 111 22.84 13.02 -6.33
N ALA A 112 21.78 12.40 -5.80
CA ALA A 112 21.90 11.15 -5.05
C ALA A 112 20.62 10.31 -5.02
N ASN A 113 20.81 9.02 -4.78
CA ASN A 113 19.75 8.08 -4.36
C ASN A 113 19.89 7.78 -2.88
N ARG A 114 18.82 7.87 -2.15
CA ARG A 114 18.78 7.62 -0.70
C ARG A 114 17.74 6.56 -0.37
N SER A 115 17.97 5.84 0.70
CA SER A 115 17.04 4.84 1.22
C SER A 115 16.68 5.14 2.67
N GLY A 116 15.66 4.47 3.16
CA GLY A 116 15.21 4.57 4.53
C GLY A 116 14.12 3.56 4.83
N SER A 117 13.47 3.74 5.96
CA SER A 117 12.35 2.94 6.41
C SER A 117 11.12 3.80 6.61
N CYS A 118 9.93 3.24 6.45
CA CYS A 118 8.69 3.85 6.92
C CYS A 118 8.07 2.99 8.03
N LEU A 119 7.42 3.65 8.97
CA LEU A 119 6.80 3.02 10.12
C LEU A 119 5.39 3.55 10.33
N LEU A 120 4.53 2.72 10.93
CA LEU A 120 3.24 3.20 11.41
C LEU A 120 3.46 4.20 12.55
N ASN A 121 2.91 5.41 12.40
CA ASN A 121 2.92 6.44 13.43
C ASN A 121 1.70 6.33 14.34
N THR A 122 0.55 6.17 13.71
CA THR A 122 -0.76 6.01 14.36
C THR A 122 -1.56 4.93 13.63
N THR A 123 -2.79 4.67 14.07
CA THR A 123 -3.73 3.79 13.36
C THR A 123 -4.07 4.28 11.94
N THR A 124 -3.81 5.56 11.63
CA THR A 124 -4.25 6.20 10.38
C THR A 124 -3.13 6.87 9.60
N SER A 125 -1.87 6.80 10.08
CA SER A 125 -0.73 7.45 9.41
C SER A 125 0.57 6.67 9.55
N LEU A 126 1.45 6.86 8.59
CA LEU A 126 2.85 6.44 8.62
C LEU A 126 3.77 7.66 8.50
N PHE A 127 5.00 7.52 8.96
CA PHE A 127 6.10 8.46 8.75
C PHE A 127 7.31 7.73 8.16
N ALA A 128 8.36 8.46 7.79
CA ALA A 128 9.55 7.87 7.21
C ALA A 128 10.82 8.35 7.94
N ILE A 129 11.80 7.46 8.02
CA ILE A 129 13.12 7.70 8.59
C ILE A 129 14.15 7.46 7.50
N SER A 130 15.12 8.36 7.36
CA SER A 130 16.25 8.19 6.46
C SER A 130 17.24 7.14 7.00
N SER A 131 18.14 6.66 6.14
CA SER A 131 19.21 5.74 6.57
C SER A 131 20.24 6.38 7.53
N ALA A 132 20.16 7.69 7.75
CA ALA A 132 20.97 8.41 8.74
C ALA A 132 20.27 8.55 10.11
N ASP A 133 19.18 7.80 10.33
CA ASP A 133 18.38 7.78 11.57
C ASP A 133 17.59 9.09 11.85
N ASP A 134 17.37 9.91 10.83
CA ASP A 134 16.62 11.15 10.96
C ASP A 134 15.26 11.05 10.29
N ASP A 135 14.24 11.65 10.91
CA ASP A 135 12.89 11.75 10.36
C ASP A 135 12.87 12.56 9.06
N VAL A 136 12.18 12.04 8.05
CA VAL A 136 12.04 12.73 6.75
C VAL A 136 11.24 14.03 6.93
N SER A 137 11.85 15.13 6.48
CA SER A 137 11.34 16.49 6.62
C SER A 137 11.75 17.35 5.41
N PRO A 138 11.40 18.64 5.33
CA PRO A 138 11.79 19.51 4.20
C PRO A 138 13.29 19.60 3.92
N THR A 139 14.13 19.29 4.91
CA THR A 139 15.60 19.37 4.82
C THR A 139 16.32 18.05 5.10
N VAL A 140 15.57 16.98 5.33
CA VAL A 140 16.10 15.64 5.66
C VAL A 140 15.47 14.60 4.73
N PRO A 141 16.27 13.73 4.13
CA PRO A 141 17.73 13.61 4.13
C PRO A 141 18.41 14.57 3.16
N GLN A 142 17.67 15.46 2.52
CA GLN A 142 18.09 16.44 1.52
C GLN A 142 17.22 17.69 1.59
N THR A 143 17.66 18.79 1.02
CA THR A 143 16.79 19.91 0.71
C THR A 143 15.99 19.56 -0.53
N TRP A 144 14.70 19.31 -0.37
CA TRP A 144 13.84 18.85 -1.46
C TRP A 144 13.62 19.94 -2.51
N ALA A 145 13.65 19.55 -3.77
CA ALA A 145 13.57 20.41 -4.94
C ALA A 145 12.69 19.79 -6.05
N VAL A 146 12.56 20.51 -7.14
CA VAL A 146 11.86 20.05 -8.37
C VAL A 146 12.49 18.77 -8.90
N ASN A 147 11.66 17.81 -9.29
CA ASN A 147 12.01 16.47 -9.77
C ASN A 147 12.54 15.51 -8.69
N ASP A 148 12.63 15.92 -7.43
CA ASP A 148 12.86 14.97 -6.35
C ASP A 148 11.66 14.07 -6.16
N ALA A 149 11.94 12.83 -5.79
CA ALA A 149 10.88 11.83 -5.60
C ALA A 149 11.00 11.11 -4.27
N PHE A 150 9.84 10.74 -3.74
CA PHE A 150 9.71 9.90 -2.56
C PHE A 150 8.81 8.70 -2.90
N VAL A 151 9.25 7.52 -2.56
CA VAL A 151 8.51 6.26 -2.74
C VAL A 151 8.50 5.51 -1.42
N ALA A 152 7.34 5.13 -0.94
CA ALA A 152 7.21 4.26 0.23
C ALA A 152 6.45 2.98 -0.13
N SER A 153 6.86 1.88 0.47
CA SER A 153 6.16 0.59 0.38
C SER A 153 6.13 -0.06 1.76
N ILE A 154 4.93 -0.39 2.24
CA ILE A 154 4.73 -1.03 3.53
C ILE A 154 3.63 -2.10 3.42
N THR A 155 3.78 -3.15 4.21
CA THR A 155 2.70 -4.11 4.49
C THR A 155 2.37 -3.99 5.97
N TYR A 156 1.07 -3.91 6.30
CA TYR A 156 0.61 -3.76 7.67
C TYR A 156 -0.69 -4.53 7.92
N GLU A 157 -1.01 -4.75 9.20
CA GLU A 157 -2.25 -5.37 9.62
C GLU A 157 -3.35 -4.31 9.78
N ALA A 158 -4.53 -4.58 9.18
CA ALA A 158 -5.74 -3.78 9.39
C ALA A 158 -6.37 -4.06 10.76
N ALA A 159 -6.99 -3.05 11.37
CA ALA A 159 -7.69 -3.14 12.64
C ALA A 159 -8.88 -4.12 12.63
#